data_948678c99c4c471ddb8392581977471b
#
_entry.id   948678c99c4c471ddb8392581977471b
#
_cell.length_a   1.000
_cell.length_b   1.000
_cell.length_c   1.000
_cell.angle_alpha   90.00
_cell.angle_beta   90.00
_cell.angle_gamma   90.00
#
_symmetry.space_group_name_H-M   'P 1'
#
loop_
_entity.id
_entity.type
_entity.pdbx_description
1 polymer ?
#
loop_
_entity_poly.entity_id
_entity_poly.type
_entity_poly.pdbx_seq_one_letter_code
_entity_poly.pdbx_strand_id
1 'polypeptide(L)'
;MLPDALRTELAAVPDLRLLTQPDDLERFSRDAYDYSPVLQQRLAQCRAELVVRPETVDAVVRVAAACRQHGVPLTLRGSGTGNYGQSVPLESGVVMLMSQLRAVRSIDQSSGVVTVECGCLMKDLNRELARVGRQLRLMPSTWRSATIGGFIAGGSGGIGSVRWGFLRDPGHLLGLEVVTMEQQPRVLQLEAGDAEALNHAYGTNGIITALRLATATSVDWQELVVDCPDWRTAVDLARRCTSAAIDLHLCTVLEAAVVELLPNWDLPQRRSDRLLLLVAPDAVSTVQRLASAVGAEMTHLGAEADRHGSGLRELSWNHTTLHLRQRDPGWTYLQMLLPQPEINCLETLKQTWGDDLLWHLEGVRQQGVQRLASLPLVRWRGAEALEQLMQHCRDLGALIFNPHVLTVEGGGLGVVDGDQVATKHRYDPAGLLNPGKLGGFSN
;
A
#
# COMPACT_ATOMS: atom_id res chain seq x y z
N MET A 1 -3.30 -30.96 7.46
CA MET A 1 -2.71 -31.63 6.28
C MET A 1 -3.73 -31.68 5.17
N LEU A 2 -3.39 -31.22 3.96
CA LEU A 2 -4.31 -31.18 2.83
C LEU A 2 -4.77 -32.58 2.43
N PRO A 3 -6.06 -32.76 2.07
CA PRO A 3 -6.57 -34.03 1.51
C PRO A 3 -5.80 -34.45 0.26
N ASP A 4 -5.44 -35.74 0.15
CA ASP A 4 -4.77 -36.29 -1.04
C ASP A 4 -5.64 -36.12 -2.30
N ALA A 5 -6.97 -36.21 -2.17
CA ALA A 5 -7.91 -35.95 -3.24
C ALA A 5 -7.78 -34.54 -3.81
N LEU A 6 -7.64 -33.52 -2.96
CA LEU A 6 -7.41 -32.15 -3.41
C LEU A 6 -6.08 -32.02 -4.16
N ARG A 7 -5.00 -32.63 -3.65
CA ARG A 7 -3.69 -32.59 -4.32
C ARG A 7 -3.76 -33.22 -5.72
N THR A 8 -4.43 -34.36 -5.83
CA THR A 8 -4.63 -35.06 -7.11
C THR A 8 -5.46 -34.22 -8.09
N GLU A 9 -6.54 -33.62 -7.60
CA GLU A 9 -7.40 -32.77 -8.41
C GLU A 9 -6.65 -31.52 -8.92
N LEU A 10 -5.92 -30.82 -8.05
CA LEU A 10 -5.13 -29.66 -8.43
C LEU A 10 -3.99 -30.01 -9.40
N ALA A 11 -3.37 -31.18 -9.26
CA ALA A 11 -2.33 -31.63 -10.17
C ALA A 11 -2.85 -31.91 -11.61
N ALA A 12 -4.15 -32.16 -11.75
CA ALA A 12 -4.80 -32.38 -13.04
C ALA A 12 -5.32 -31.08 -13.69
N VAL A 13 -5.24 -29.93 -13.01
CA VAL A 13 -5.70 -28.65 -13.57
C VAL A 13 -4.72 -28.16 -14.64
N PRO A 14 -5.18 -27.91 -15.90
CA PRO A 14 -4.34 -27.30 -16.93
C PRO A 14 -3.88 -25.91 -16.52
N ASP A 15 -2.71 -25.47 -17.00
CA ASP A 15 -2.16 -24.15 -16.76
C ASP A 15 -2.03 -23.79 -15.27
N LEU A 16 -1.85 -24.80 -14.42
CA LEU A 16 -1.60 -24.67 -13.00
C LEU A 16 -0.26 -25.29 -12.61
N ARG A 17 0.61 -24.49 -12.02
CA ARG A 17 1.85 -24.97 -11.45
C ARG A 17 1.72 -25.14 -9.94
N LEU A 18 2.08 -26.31 -9.41
CA LEU A 18 2.16 -26.60 -7.99
C LEU A 18 3.60 -26.39 -7.50
N LEU A 19 3.77 -25.72 -6.38
CA LEU A 19 5.04 -25.50 -5.69
C LEU A 19 4.95 -26.18 -4.32
N THR A 20 5.79 -27.19 -4.11
CA THR A 20 5.73 -28.07 -2.93
C THR A 20 7.05 -28.10 -2.15
N GLN A 21 8.07 -27.41 -2.66
CA GLN A 21 9.37 -27.37 -1.99
C GLN A 21 9.27 -26.56 -0.68
N PRO A 22 9.94 -26.99 0.39
CA PRO A 22 9.89 -26.31 1.69
C PRO A 22 10.22 -24.81 1.58
N ASP A 23 11.23 -24.45 0.79
CA ASP A 23 11.64 -23.05 0.58
C ASP A 23 10.55 -22.21 -0.09
N ASP A 24 9.83 -22.78 -1.06
CA ASP A 24 8.69 -22.11 -1.68
C ASP A 24 7.54 -21.94 -0.68
N LEU A 25 7.22 -22.96 0.09
CA LEU A 25 6.18 -22.89 1.12
C LEU A 25 6.52 -21.83 2.17
N GLU A 26 7.75 -21.78 2.64
CA GLU A 26 8.19 -20.73 3.57
C GLU A 26 8.11 -19.35 2.96
N ARG A 27 8.72 -19.16 1.79
CA ARG A 27 8.78 -17.86 1.09
C ARG A 27 7.39 -17.29 0.82
N PHE A 28 6.46 -18.09 0.33
CA PHE A 28 5.14 -17.63 -0.05
C PHE A 28 4.12 -17.60 1.10
N SER A 29 4.50 -18.06 2.28
CA SER A 29 3.74 -17.91 3.52
C SER A 29 3.98 -16.58 4.24
N ARG A 30 4.96 -15.78 3.80
CA ARG A 30 5.34 -14.50 4.44
C ARG A 30 5.11 -13.35 3.51
N ASP A 31 4.70 -12.20 4.07
CA ASP A 31 4.76 -10.90 3.39
C ASP A 31 5.74 -9.97 4.15
N ALA A 32 5.65 -8.66 3.96
CA ALA A 32 6.58 -7.72 4.60
C ALA A 32 6.14 -7.30 6.02
N TYR A 33 5.48 -8.15 6.78
CA TYR A 33 5.01 -7.86 8.14
C TYR A 33 6.13 -7.60 9.17
N ASP A 34 7.38 -7.79 8.79
CA ASP A 34 8.54 -7.58 9.66
C ASP A 34 8.65 -6.12 10.20
N TYR A 35 7.93 -5.17 9.61
CA TYR A 35 7.79 -3.81 10.14
C TYR A 35 7.13 -3.77 11.53
N SER A 36 6.33 -4.78 11.87
CA SER A 36 5.61 -4.89 13.12
C SER A 36 6.15 -6.03 13.99
N PRO A 37 6.81 -5.74 15.12
CA PRO A 37 7.21 -6.77 16.09
C PRO A 37 6.03 -7.57 16.64
N VAL A 38 4.84 -6.97 16.72
CA VAL A 38 3.59 -7.65 17.12
C VAL A 38 3.20 -8.73 16.10
N LEU A 39 3.22 -8.37 14.80
CA LEU A 39 2.88 -9.31 13.74
C LEU A 39 3.94 -10.39 13.55
N GLN A 40 5.21 -10.06 13.73
CA GLN A 40 6.29 -11.06 13.71
C GLN A 40 6.01 -12.21 14.68
N GLN A 41 5.59 -11.88 15.90
CA GLN A 41 5.26 -12.87 16.93
C GLN A 41 4.03 -13.69 16.57
N ARG A 42 2.96 -13.02 16.11
CA ARG A 42 1.67 -13.65 15.79
C ARG A 42 1.73 -14.56 14.57
N LEU A 43 2.54 -14.19 13.57
CA LEU A 43 2.58 -14.85 12.26
C LEU A 43 3.73 -15.85 12.11
N ALA A 44 4.61 -15.99 13.11
CA ALA A 44 5.80 -16.82 13.05
C ALA A 44 5.55 -18.27 12.65
N GLN A 45 4.37 -18.82 13.00
CA GLN A 45 3.99 -20.21 12.73
C GLN A 45 3.05 -20.39 11.54
N CYS A 46 2.61 -19.31 10.89
CA CYS A 46 1.69 -19.40 9.77
C CYS A 46 2.41 -19.94 8.53
N ARG A 47 1.92 -21.05 7.98
CA ARG A 47 2.53 -21.71 6.81
C ARG A 47 1.46 -22.28 5.89
N ALA A 48 1.70 -22.13 4.58
CA ALA A 48 0.95 -22.81 3.54
C ALA A 48 1.33 -24.30 3.51
N GLU A 49 0.37 -25.15 3.19
CA GLU A 49 0.60 -26.58 2.93
C GLU A 49 0.84 -26.87 1.45
N LEU A 50 0.40 -25.94 0.58
CA LEU A 50 0.61 -25.97 -0.86
C LEU A 50 0.62 -24.54 -1.39
N VAL A 51 1.47 -24.29 -2.36
CA VAL A 51 1.43 -23.05 -3.15
C VAL A 51 1.09 -23.40 -4.58
N VAL A 52 0.13 -22.69 -5.17
CA VAL A 52 -0.30 -22.89 -6.56
C VAL A 52 -0.15 -21.59 -7.36
N ARG A 53 0.14 -21.72 -8.64
CA ARG A 53 0.35 -20.59 -9.54
C ARG A 53 -0.41 -20.80 -10.84
N PRO A 54 -1.65 -20.30 -10.94
CA PRO A 54 -2.46 -20.37 -12.15
C PRO A 54 -1.90 -19.42 -13.22
N GLU A 55 -2.01 -19.82 -14.50
CA GLU A 55 -1.60 -19.04 -15.66
C GLU A 55 -2.81 -18.48 -16.43
N THR A 56 -4.01 -18.96 -16.12
CA THR A 56 -5.28 -18.57 -16.77
C THR A 56 -6.39 -18.33 -15.74
N VAL A 57 -7.42 -17.59 -16.10
CA VAL A 57 -8.63 -17.40 -15.27
C VAL A 57 -9.37 -18.73 -15.06
N ASP A 58 -9.38 -19.63 -16.07
CA ASP A 58 -9.98 -20.97 -15.91
C ASP A 58 -9.27 -21.78 -14.84
N ALA A 59 -7.93 -21.72 -14.77
CA ALA A 59 -7.17 -22.37 -13.70
C ALA A 59 -7.51 -21.76 -12.32
N VAL A 60 -7.73 -20.44 -12.22
CA VAL A 60 -8.19 -19.79 -10.96
C VAL A 60 -9.56 -20.34 -10.55
N VAL A 61 -10.51 -20.44 -11.49
CA VAL A 61 -11.86 -21.00 -11.24
C VAL A 61 -11.76 -22.44 -10.73
N ARG A 62 -10.92 -23.27 -11.34
CA ARG A 62 -10.73 -24.67 -10.92
C ARG A 62 -10.10 -24.80 -9.55
N VAL A 63 -9.11 -23.96 -9.22
CA VAL A 63 -8.51 -23.92 -7.87
C VAL A 63 -9.55 -23.51 -6.82
N ALA A 64 -10.33 -22.46 -7.10
CA ALA A 64 -11.40 -22.02 -6.22
C ALA A 64 -12.45 -23.13 -5.99
N ALA A 65 -12.88 -23.82 -7.06
CA ALA A 65 -13.81 -24.94 -6.98
C ALA A 65 -13.28 -26.08 -6.14
N ALA A 66 -12.03 -26.52 -6.39
CA ALA A 66 -11.39 -27.58 -5.65
C ALA A 66 -11.23 -27.25 -4.15
N CYS A 67 -10.71 -26.06 -3.83
CA CYS A 67 -10.60 -25.62 -2.44
C CYS A 67 -11.97 -25.54 -1.75
N ARG A 68 -13.00 -25.04 -2.45
CA ARG A 68 -14.37 -24.96 -1.94
C ARG A 68 -14.97 -26.35 -1.70
N GLN A 69 -14.78 -27.28 -2.65
CA GLN A 69 -15.28 -28.65 -2.53
C GLN A 69 -14.68 -29.41 -1.35
N HIS A 70 -13.39 -29.22 -1.11
CA HIS A 70 -12.65 -29.91 -0.04
C HIS A 70 -12.63 -29.12 1.29
N GLY A 71 -13.27 -27.95 1.36
CA GLY A 71 -13.30 -27.12 2.57
C GLY A 71 -11.92 -26.59 3.00
N VAL A 72 -11.02 -26.32 2.04
CA VAL A 72 -9.65 -25.91 2.30
C VAL A 72 -9.50 -24.40 2.16
N PRO A 73 -8.90 -23.69 3.14
CA PRO A 73 -8.60 -22.27 3.07
C PRO A 73 -7.73 -21.91 1.86
N LEU A 74 -8.05 -20.77 1.21
CA LEU A 74 -7.34 -20.23 0.07
C LEU A 74 -6.89 -18.80 0.36
N THR A 75 -5.59 -18.58 0.41
CA THR A 75 -5.01 -17.23 0.59
C THR A 75 -4.46 -16.72 -0.74
N LEU A 76 -4.88 -15.51 -1.13
CA LEU A 76 -4.44 -14.87 -2.37
C LEU A 76 -3.16 -14.09 -2.15
N ARG A 77 -2.26 -14.14 -3.16
CA ARG A 77 -0.99 -13.43 -3.09
C ARG A 77 -0.61 -12.83 -4.45
N GLY A 78 -0.37 -11.52 -4.46
CA GLY A 78 0.38 -10.85 -5.52
C GLY A 78 1.89 -11.05 -5.31
N SER A 79 2.63 -9.96 -5.18
CA SER A 79 4.07 -10.02 -4.86
C SER A 79 4.37 -10.20 -3.36
N GLY A 80 3.39 -9.98 -2.48
CA GLY A 80 3.57 -10.07 -1.03
C GLY A 80 4.36 -8.91 -0.43
N THR A 81 4.21 -7.73 -1.01
CA THR A 81 4.83 -6.48 -0.51
C THR A 81 4.02 -5.76 0.56
N GLY A 82 2.81 -6.24 0.84
CA GLY A 82 2.01 -5.78 1.98
C GLY A 82 2.69 -6.10 3.30
N ASN A 83 2.46 -5.26 4.31
CA ASN A 83 3.17 -5.35 5.59
C ASN A 83 2.24 -5.51 6.82
N TYR A 84 0.98 -5.91 6.59
CA TYR A 84 -0.01 -6.18 7.63
C TYR A 84 -0.35 -7.68 7.75
N GLY A 85 0.44 -8.57 7.15
CA GLY A 85 0.12 -9.98 7.09
C GLY A 85 -1.01 -10.32 6.10
N GLN A 86 -1.33 -9.42 5.17
CA GLN A 86 -2.48 -9.53 4.26
C GLN A 86 -2.46 -10.82 3.43
N SER A 87 -1.27 -11.28 3.00
CA SER A 87 -1.11 -12.48 2.19
C SER A 87 -0.54 -13.67 2.95
N VAL A 88 -0.53 -13.62 4.29
CA VAL A 88 -0.09 -14.73 5.16
C VAL A 88 -1.25 -15.69 5.41
N PRO A 89 -1.10 -17.02 5.19
CA PRO A 89 -2.17 -17.99 5.39
C PRO A 89 -2.36 -18.30 6.89
N LEU A 90 -3.29 -17.60 7.55
CA LEU A 90 -3.54 -17.74 9.00
C LEU A 90 -4.03 -19.15 9.37
N GLU A 91 -4.80 -19.77 8.50
CA GLU A 91 -5.37 -21.12 8.69
C GLU A 91 -4.72 -22.16 7.78
N SER A 92 -3.44 -21.97 7.44
CA SER A 92 -2.71 -22.87 6.54
C SER A 92 -3.37 -23.00 5.15
N GLY A 93 -3.55 -24.22 4.63
CA GLY A 93 -4.22 -24.47 3.35
C GLY A 93 -3.39 -24.09 2.12
N VAL A 94 -4.04 -23.53 1.11
CA VAL A 94 -3.44 -23.21 -0.20
C VAL A 94 -3.15 -21.71 -0.31
N VAL A 95 -1.93 -21.37 -0.77
CA VAL A 95 -1.62 -20.01 -1.21
C VAL A 95 -1.65 -19.96 -2.74
N MET A 96 -2.43 -19.06 -3.33
CA MET A 96 -2.54 -18.87 -4.78
C MET A 96 -1.80 -17.62 -5.23
N LEU A 97 -0.75 -17.82 -6.06
CA LEU A 97 0.08 -16.75 -6.60
C LEU A 97 -0.55 -16.21 -7.89
N MET A 98 -1.02 -14.97 -7.87
CA MET A 98 -1.71 -14.34 -9.00
C MET A 98 -0.76 -13.74 -10.05
N SER A 99 0.55 -13.90 -9.89
CA SER A 99 1.60 -13.19 -10.65
C SER A 99 1.71 -13.57 -12.14
N GLN A 100 1.03 -14.60 -12.61
CA GLN A 100 1.03 -14.97 -14.05
C GLN A 100 -0.10 -14.30 -14.85
N LEU A 101 -1.16 -13.86 -14.20
CA LEU A 101 -2.20 -13.04 -14.83
C LEU A 101 -1.69 -11.59 -14.92
N ARG A 102 -0.89 -11.27 -15.94
CA ARG A 102 -0.10 -10.03 -16.00
C ARG A 102 -0.25 -9.21 -17.28
N ALA A 103 -1.17 -9.59 -18.15
CA ALA A 103 -1.38 -8.88 -19.41
C ALA A 103 -2.01 -7.49 -19.19
N VAL A 104 -1.51 -6.49 -19.91
CA VAL A 104 -2.22 -5.23 -20.14
C VAL A 104 -3.17 -5.50 -21.31
N ARG A 105 -4.46 -5.68 -21.03
CA ARG A 105 -5.46 -6.10 -22.02
C ARG A 105 -5.81 -4.98 -22.98
N SER A 106 -5.94 -3.74 -22.49
CA SER A 106 -6.21 -2.56 -23.31
C SER A 106 -5.83 -1.26 -22.61
N ILE A 107 -5.47 -0.25 -23.37
CA ILE A 107 -5.33 1.15 -22.94
C ILE A 107 -6.16 2.00 -23.87
N ASP A 108 -7.22 2.60 -23.37
CA ASP A 108 -8.00 3.60 -24.09
C ASP A 108 -7.43 5.00 -23.83
N GLN A 109 -6.74 5.54 -24.83
CA GLN A 109 -6.10 6.85 -24.71
C GLN A 109 -7.12 7.98 -24.59
N SER A 110 -8.31 7.84 -25.16
CA SER A 110 -9.34 8.88 -25.19
C SER A 110 -9.99 9.07 -23.82
N SER A 111 -10.37 7.98 -23.18
CA SER A 111 -10.96 7.98 -21.83
C SER A 111 -9.92 7.96 -20.72
N GLY A 112 -8.69 7.53 -21.02
CA GLY A 112 -7.64 7.32 -20.04
C GLY A 112 -7.88 6.08 -19.16
N VAL A 113 -8.65 5.12 -19.64
CA VAL A 113 -8.93 3.87 -18.92
C VAL A 113 -7.96 2.77 -19.36
N VAL A 114 -7.42 2.04 -18.40
CA VAL A 114 -6.64 0.82 -18.64
C VAL A 114 -7.37 -0.39 -18.10
N THR A 115 -7.37 -1.48 -18.90
CA THR A 115 -7.78 -2.82 -18.44
C THR A 115 -6.56 -3.70 -18.33
N VAL A 116 -6.30 -4.23 -17.14
CA VAL A 116 -5.07 -4.92 -16.81
C VAL A 116 -5.33 -6.11 -15.88
N GLU A 117 -4.60 -7.19 -16.05
CA GLU A 117 -4.64 -8.35 -15.16
C GLU A 117 -3.97 -8.09 -13.83
N CYS A 118 -4.49 -8.72 -12.76
CA CYS A 118 -4.16 -8.42 -11.37
C CYS A 118 -2.68 -8.66 -10.98
N GLY A 119 -2.00 -9.56 -11.66
CA GLY A 119 -0.59 -9.92 -11.43
C GLY A 119 0.41 -9.02 -12.16
N CYS A 120 -0.05 -8.07 -12.96
CA CYS A 120 0.84 -7.11 -13.63
C CYS A 120 1.58 -6.28 -12.60
N LEU A 121 2.92 -6.19 -12.72
CA LEU A 121 3.72 -5.31 -11.87
C LEU A 121 3.43 -3.85 -12.19
N MET A 122 3.28 -3.03 -11.17
CA MET A 122 2.94 -1.61 -11.36
C MET A 122 4.01 -0.85 -12.16
N LYS A 123 5.29 -1.20 -12.01
CA LYS A 123 6.37 -0.64 -12.84
C LYS A 123 6.20 -0.95 -14.33
N ASP A 124 5.79 -2.19 -14.64
CA ASP A 124 5.62 -2.63 -16.03
C ASP A 124 4.37 -1.98 -16.63
N LEU A 125 3.27 -1.92 -15.87
CA LEU A 125 2.07 -1.19 -16.25
C LEU A 125 2.37 0.30 -16.52
N ASN A 126 3.09 0.97 -15.61
CA ASN A 126 3.41 2.38 -15.77
C ASN A 126 4.31 2.64 -16.99
N ARG A 127 5.22 1.69 -17.31
CA ARG A 127 6.04 1.74 -18.53
C ARG A 127 5.18 1.63 -19.81
N GLU A 128 4.18 0.74 -19.84
CA GLU A 128 3.27 0.64 -21.00
C GLU A 128 2.39 1.89 -21.12
N LEU A 129 1.91 2.43 -20.00
CA LEU A 129 1.14 3.68 -19.97
C LEU A 129 1.97 4.87 -20.50
N ALA A 130 3.25 4.97 -20.11
CA ALA A 130 4.13 6.05 -20.54
C ALA A 130 4.32 6.11 -22.08
N ARG A 131 4.28 4.97 -22.77
CA ARG A 131 4.36 4.89 -24.25
C ARG A 131 3.23 5.61 -24.95
N VAL A 132 2.11 5.81 -24.25
CA VAL A 132 0.92 6.49 -24.77
C VAL A 132 0.63 7.81 -24.04
N GLY A 133 1.64 8.37 -23.36
CA GLY A 133 1.53 9.64 -22.64
C GLY A 133 0.65 9.58 -21.39
N ARG A 134 0.53 8.40 -20.77
CA ARG A 134 -0.26 8.18 -19.55
C ARG A 134 0.61 7.70 -18.39
N GLN A 135 0.08 7.81 -17.17
CA GLN A 135 0.72 7.30 -15.94
C GLN A 135 -0.33 6.83 -14.93
N LEU A 136 0.07 6.01 -13.98
CA LEU A 136 -0.74 5.66 -12.82
C LEU A 136 -0.97 6.90 -11.95
N ARG A 137 -2.18 7.03 -11.37
CA ARG A 137 -2.52 8.10 -10.43
C ARG A 137 -1.88 7.89 -9.06
N LEU A 138 -1.90 6.66 -8.58
CA LEU A 138 -1.44 6.27 -7.25
C LEU A 138 -0.47 5.08 -7.34
N MET A 139 0.55 5.10 -6.50
CA MET A 139 1.54 4.02 -6.39
C MET A 139 1.98 3.84 -4.93
N PRO A 140 2.12 2.59 -4.44
CA PRO A 140 2.79 2.37 -3.15
C PRO A 140 4.30 2.64 -3.29
N SER A 141 5.01 2.84 -2.20
CA SER A 141 6.48 2.92 -2.23
C SER A 141 7.11 1.68 -2.89
N THR A 142 6.48 0.51 -2.74
CA THR A 142 6.91 -0.76 -3.34
C THR A 142 6.50 -0.95 -4.82
N TRP A 143 6.10 0.10 -5.54
CA TRP A 143 5.56 0.05 -6.91
C TRP A 143 6.41 -0.73 -7.92
N ARG A 144 7.74 -0.81 -7.69
CA ARG A 144 8.65 -1.56 -8.57
C ARG A 144 8.42 -3.07 -8.50
N SER A 145 7.92 -3.57 -7.38
CA SER A 145 7.69 -4.99 -7.11
C SER A 145 6.24 -5.35 -6.82
N ALA A 146 5.39 -4.38 -6.48
CA ALA A 146 3.97 -4.61 -6.21
C ALA A 146 3.19 -4.96 -7.49
N THR A 147 2.24 -5.88 -7.37
CA THR A 147 1.24 -6.13 -8.41
C THR A 147 0.06 -5.17 -8.27
N ILE A 148 -0.56 -4.81 -9.38
CA ILE A 148 -1.70 -3.88 -9.38
C ILE A 148 -2.90 -4.45 -8.62
N GLY A 149 -3.20 -5.74 -8.74
CA GLY A 149 -4.28 -6.39 -7.98
C GLY A 149 -3.98 -6.44 -6.49
N GLY A 150 -2.70 -6.68 -6.10
CA GLY A 150 -2.27 -6.63 -4.70
C GLY A 150 -2.40 -5.23 -4.11
N PHE A 151 -2.13 -4.18 -4.90
CA PHE A 151 -2.29 -2.79 -4.46
C PHE A 151 -3.77 -2.44 -4.24
N ILE A 152 -4.68 -2.84 -5.14
CA ILE A 152 -6.13 -2.64 -4.93
C ILE A 152 -6.63 -3.43 -3.72
N ALA A 153 -6.23 -4.69 -3.59
CA ALA A 153 -6.72 -5.56 -2.51
C ALA A 153 -6.20 -5.16 -1.11
N GLY A 154 -5.04 -4.51 -1.02
CA GLY A 154 -4.39 -4.28 0.29
C GLY A 154 -3.83 -2.89 0.53
N GLY A 155 -3.80 -2.01 -0.48
CA GLY A 155 -3.33 -0.64 -0.34
C GLY A 155 -4.43 0.34 0.06
N SER A 156 -4.04 1.51 0.54
CA SER A 156 -4.97 2.59 0.88
C SER A 156 -4.60 3.93 0.23
N GLY A 157 -3.33 4.18 0.04
CA GLY A 157 -2.77 5.39 -0.55
C GLY A 157 -1.31 5.18 -0.93
N GLY A 158 -0.61 6.25 -1.22
CA GLY A 158 0.80 6.22 -1.62
C GLY A 158 1.20 7.49 -2.36
N ILE A 159 2.26 7.40 -3.12
CA ILE A 159 2.74 8.45 -4.02
C ILE A 159 1.60 8.81 -4.99
N GLY A 160 1.30 10.09 -5.11
CA GLY A 160 0.14 10.59 -5.85
C GLY A 160 -1.05 10.97 -4.97
N SER A 161 -1.12 10.51 -3.70
CA SER A 161 -2.25 10.81 -2.81
C SER A 161 -2.40 12.31 -2.51
N VAL A 162 -1.34 13.09 -2.59
CA VAL A 162 -1.39 14.56 -2.45
C VAL A 162 -2.23 15.22 -3.54
N ARG A 163 -2.28 14.62 -4.72
CA ARG A 163 -3.05 15.10 -5.87
C ARG A 163 -4.40 14.40 -6.01
N TRP A 164 -4.43 13.07 -5.86
CA TRP A 164 -5.54 12.23 -6.26
C TRP A 164 -6.36 11.68 -5.09
N GLY A 165 -5.93 11.89 -3.85
CA GLY A 165 -6.60 11.31 -2.68
C GLY A 165 -6.22 9.87 -2.40
N PHE A 166 -7.10 9.15 -1.73
CA PHE A 166 -6.90 7.74 -1.37
C PHE A 166 -7.45 6.78 -2.43
N LEU A 167 -7.00 5.55 -2.38
CA LEU A 167 -7.34 4.53 -3.37
C LEU A 167 -8.85 4.23 -3.43
N ARG A 168 -9.56 4.35 -2.31
CA ARG A 168 -11.02 4.17 -2.23
C ARG A 168 -11.82 5.44 -2.58
N ASP A 169 -11.16 6.56 -2.91
CA ASP A 169 -11.88 7.73 -3.39
C ASP A 169 -12.48 7.44 -4.78
N PRO A 170 -13.70 7.92 -5.08
CA PRO A 170 -14.39 7.62 -6.33
C PRO A 170 -13.56 7.99 -7.58
N GLY A 171 -13.61 7.13 -8.59
CA GLY A 171 -13.02 7.40 -9.91
C GLY A 171 -11.59 6.89 -10.10
N HIS A 172 -11.03 6.11 -9.16
CA HIS A 172 -9.79 5.35 -9.37
C HIS A 172 -10.08 3.97 -9.91
N LEU A 173 -10.88 3.19 -9.19
CA LEU A 173 -11.32 1.87 -9.57
C LEU A 173 -12.64 1.99 -10.38
N LEU A 174 -12.62 1.56 -11.63
CA LEU A 174 -13.75 1.66 -12.54
C LEU A 174 -14.45 0.30 -12.75
N GLY A 175 -13.84 -0.79 -12.33
CA GLY A 175 -14.42 -2.11 -12.37
C GLY A 175 -13.41 -3.21 -12.09
N LEU A 176 -13.93 -4.42 -11.82
CA LEU A 176 -13.14 -5.62 -11.55
C LEU A 176 -13.71 -6.81 -12.32
N GLU A 177 -12.82 -7.68 -12.79
CA GLU A 177 -13.14 -9.06 -13.10
C GLU A 177 -12.78 -9.92 -11.88
N VAL A 178 -13.73 -10.70 -11.38
CA VAL A 178 -13.63 -11.41 -10.11
C VAL A 178 -14.10 -12.85 -10.26
N VAL A 179 -13.37 -13.80 -9.67
CA VAL A 179 -13.81 -15.18 -9.50
C VAL A 179 -14.35 -15.33 -8.07
N THR A 180 -15.57 -15.91 -7.95
CA THR A 180 -16.18 -16.19 -6.65
C THR A 180 -15.68 -17.51 -6.07
N MET A 181 -15.92 -17.74 -4.76
CA MET A 181 -15.65 -19.00 -4.08
C MET A 181 -16.94 -19.67 -3.57
N GLU A 182 -17.97 -19.58 -4.40
CA GLU A 182 -19.24 -20.28 -4.22
C GLU A 182 -19.10 -21.79 -4.51
N GLN A 183 -20.16 -22.57 -4.34
CA GLN A 183 -20.17 -24.00 -4.66
C GLN A 183 -19.79 -24.26 -6.14
N GLN A 184 -20.22 -23.37 -7.02
CA GLN A 184 -19.82 -23.31 -8.42
C GLN A 184 -19.25 -21.92 -8.66
N PRO A 185 -17.92 -21.74 -8.67
CA PRO A 185 -17.31 -20.43 -8.87
C PRO A 185 -17.69 -19.81 -10.20
N ARG A 186 -17.98 -18.51 -10.18
CA ARG A 186 -18.37 -17.72 -11.36
C ARG A 186 -17.34 -16.63 -11.63
N VAL A 187 -17.17 -16.30 -12.90
CA VAL A 187 -16.44 -15.10 -13.32
C VAL A 187 -17.43 -13.96 -13.44
N LEU A 188 -17.24 -12.89 -12.71
CA LEU A 188 -18.12 -11.72 -12.67
C LEU A 188 -17.37 -10.50 -13.19
N GLN A 189 -18.10 -9.63 -13.90
CA GLN A 189 -17.64 -8.28 -14.24
C GLN A 189 -18.39 -7.30 -13.32
N LEU A 190 -17.65 -6.62 -12.46
CA LEU A 190 -18.20 -5.67 -11.50
C LEU A 190 -17.89 -4.25 -11.96
N GLU A 191 -18.89 -3.38 -11.94
CA GLU A 191 -18.72 -1.94 -12.15
C GLU A 191 -18.26 -1.25 -10.86
N ALA A 192 -17.81 0.01 -10.96
CA ALA A 192 -17.16 0.76 -9.88
C ALA A 192 -17.84 0.60 -8.51
N GLY A 193 -19.18 0.76 -8.43
CA GLY A 193 -19.92 0.68 -7.17
C GLY A 193 -19.80 -0.69 -6.47
N ASP A 194 -20.01 -1.78 -7.22
CA ASP A 194 -19.90 -3.15 -6.69
C ASP A 194 -18.43 -3.56 -6.47
N ALA A 195 -17.50 -3.00 -7.25
CA ALA A 195 -16.07 -3.28 -7.15
C ALA A 195 -15.44 -2.71 -5.87
N GLU A 196 -15.99 -1.62 -5.32
CA GLU A 196 -15.46 -0.97 -4.12
C GLU A 196 -15.50 -1.86 -2.87
N ALA A 197 -16.41 -2.80 -2.78
CA ALA A 197 -16.45 -3.78 -1.69
C ALA A 197 -15.23 -4.74 -1.68
N LEU A 198 -14.51 -4.86 -2.81
CA LEU A 198 -13.28 -5.66 -2.89
C LEU A 198 -12.01 -4.80 -2.76
N ASN A 199 -12.15 -3.48 -2.82
CA ASN A 199 -11.06 -2.53 -2.61
C ASN A 199 -10.65 -2.50 -1.15
N HIS A 200 -9.37 -2.74 -0.86
CA HIS A 200 -8.83 -2.81 0.50
C HIS A 200 -9.49 -3.89 1.39
N ALA A 201 -9.90 -5.01 0.80
CA ALA A 201 -10.55 -6.12 1.50
C ALA A 201 -9.61 -7.32 1.75
N TYR A 202 -8.30 -7.19 1.53
CA TYR A 202 -7.26 -8.22 1.71
C TYR A 202 -7.54 -9.55 0.97
N GLY A 203 -8.33 -9.50 -0.12
CA GLY A 203 -8.72 -10.70 -0.87
C GLY A 203 -9.58 -11.68 -0.08
N THR A 204 -10.39 -11.16 0.86
CA THR A 204 -11.28 -11.99 1.70
C THR A 204 -12.61 -12.31 1.03
N ASN A 205 -13.05 -11.49 0.06
CA ASN A 205 -14.43 -11.49 -0.43
C ASN A 205 -14.55 -11.61 -1.96
N GLY A 206 -13.48 -12.08 -2.63
CA GLY A 206 -13.45 -12.35 -4.07
C GLY A 206 -12.02 -12.43 -4.59
N ILE A 207 -11.82 -13.16 -5.69
CA ILE A 207 -10.53 -13.37 -6.33
C ILE A 207 -10.43 -12.42 -7.53
N ILE A 208 -9.73 -11.31 -7.38
CA ILE A 208 -9.53 -10.33 -8.45
C ILE A 208 -8.62 -10.93 -9.53
N THR A 209 -9.07 -10.98 -10.78
CA THR A 209 -8.30 -11.47 -11.94
C THR A 209 -7.90 -10.35 -12.89
N ALA A 210 -8.74 -9.32 -13.07
CA ALA A 210 -8.42 -8.13 -13.84
C ALA A 210 -9.10 -6.88 -13.26
N LEU A 211 -8.60 -5.70 -13.67
CA LEU A 211 -9.02 -4.40 -13.17
C LEU A 211 -9.21 -3.42 -14.32
N ARG A 212 -10.19 -2.55 -14.19
CA ARG A 212 -10.34 -1.33 -14.99
C ARG A 212 -10.02 -0.13 -14.11
N LEU A 213 -9.01 0.65 -14.49
CA LEU A 213 -8.49 1.77 -13.70
C LEU A 213 -8.43 3.05 -14.52
N ALA A 214 -8.71 4.17 -13.87
CA ALA A 214 -8.46 5.48 -14.44
C ALA A 214 -6.96 5.83 -14.30
N THR A 215 -6.39 6.36 -15.39
CA THR A 215 -5.01 6.85 -15.45
C THR A 215 -4.97 8.37 -15.52
N ALA A 216 -3.79 8.96 -15.44
CA ALA A 216 -3.55 10.39 -15.63
C ALA A 216 -2.67 10.63 -16.85
N THR A 217 -2.67 11.86 -17.36
CA THR A 217 -1.66 12.31 -18.33
C THR A 217 -0.28 12.24 -17.69
N SER A 218 0.69 11.74 -18.43
CA SER A 218 2.09 11.69 -17.98
C SER A 218 2.64 13.09 -17.75
N VAL A 219 3.40 13.25 -16.68
CA VAL A 219 4.10 14.49 -16.33
C VAL A 219 5.58 14.15 -16.16
N ASP A 220 6.44 15.01 -16.66
CA ASP A 220 7.89 14.92 -16.44
C ASP A 220 8.26 15.48 -15.07
N TRP A 221 8.02 14.67 -14.03
CA TRP A 221 8.18 15.07 -12.65
C TRP A 221 9.60 15.51 -12.33
N GLN A 222 9.72 16.69 -11.71
CA GLN A 222 10.98 17.27 -11.25
C GLN A 222 11.18 16.97 -9.77
N GLU A 223 12.36 16.51 -9.41
CA GLU A 223 12.75 16.22 -8.04
C GLU A 223 13.33 17.45 -7.35
N LEU A 224 12.72 17.85 -6.24
CA LEU A 224 13.18 18.96 -5.41
C LEU A 224 13.42 18.49 -3.97
N VAL A 225 14.53 18.94 -3.41
CA VAL A 225 14.84 18.82 -1.98
C VAL A 225 14.83 20.22 -1.39
N VAL A 226 14.11 20.42 -0.27
CA VAL A 226 14.06 21.70 0.42
C VAL A 226 14.51 21.52 1.87
N ASP A 227 15.67 22.10 2.20
CA ASP A 227 16.22 22.13 3.56
C ASP A 227 15.64 23.32 4.33
N CYS A 228 14.97 23.04 5.44
CA CYS A 228 14.29 24.03 6.27
C CYS A 228 15.10 24.34 7.55
N PRO A 229 15.02 25.59 8.06
CA PRO A 229 15.76 25.98 9.26
C PRO A 229 15.26 25.28 10.53
N ASP A 230 13.99 24.88 10.57
CA ASP A 230 13.36 24.19 11.68
C ASP A 230 12.12 23.40 11.25
N TRP A 231 11.65 22.50 12.13
CA TRP A 231 10.52 21.61 11.89
C TRP A 231 9.20 22.35 11.62
N ARG A 232 8.93 23.44 12.36
CA ARG A 232 7.71 24.23 12.18
C ARG A 232 7.66 24.87 10.79
N THR A 233 8.79 25.38 10.33
CA THR A 233 8.96 25.92 8.98
C THR A 233 8.74 24.84 7.92
N ALA A 234 9.28 23.63 8.15
CA ALA A 234 9.09 22.51 7.22
C ALA A 234 7.62 22.12 7.07
N VAL A 235 6.87 21.98 8.18
CA VAL A 235 5.44 21.67 8.17
C VAL A 235 4.62 22.78 7.51
N ASP A 236 4.90 24.06 7.82
CA ASP A 236 4.20 25.19 7.20
C ASP A 236 4.46 25.28 5.70
N LEU A 237 5.71 25.07 5.27
CA LEU A 237 6.07 25.07 3.85
C LEU A 237 5.38 23.91 3.10
N ALA A 238 5.32 22.72 3.69
CA ALA A 238 4.58 21.59 3.11
C ALA A 238 3.10 21.92 2.91
N ARG A 239 2.46 22.57 3.89
CA ARG A 239 1.06 23.02 3.77
C ARG A 239 0.89 24.08 2.68
N ARG A 240 1.82 25.00 2.54
CA ARG A 240 1.80 26.00 1.45
C ARG A 240 1.97 25.35 0.09
N CYS A 241 2.90 24.41 -0.06
CA CYS A 241 3.09 23.69 -1.32
C CYS A 241 1.87 22.86 -1.69
N THR A 242 1.29 22.10 -0.73
CA THR A 242 0.11 21.28 -1.00
C THR A 242 -1.16 22.06 -1.28
N SER A 243 -1.24 23.30 -0.77
CA SER A 243 -2.39 24.21 -1.00
C SER A 243 -2.20 25.14 -2.20
N ALA A 244 -1.01 25.22 -2.77
CA ALA A 244 -0.74 26.03 -3.95
C ALA A 244 -1.38 25.42 -5.20
N ALA A 245 -1.68 26.28 -6.19
CA ALA A 245 -2.20 25.86 -7.50
C ALA A 245 -1.06 25.33 -8.40
N ILE A 246 -0.39 24.24 -7.93
CA ILE A 246 0.70 23.57 -8.65
C ILE A 246 0.41 22.07 -8.77
N ASP A 247 0.94 21.46 -9.82
CA ASP A 247 0.92 20.01 -9.97
C ASP A 247 2.01 19.38 -9.10
N LEU A 248 1.55 18.67 -8.06
CA LEU A 248 2.38 18.04 -7.05
C LEU A 248 2.03 16.54 -6.97
N HIS A 249 3.03 15.66 -7.05
CA HIS A 249 2.84 14.21 -7.02
C HIS A 249 3.34 13.57 -5.73
N LEU A 250 4.33 14.19 -5.07
CA LEU A 250 4.88 13.78 -3.79
C LEU A 250 5.16 15.03 -2.94
N CYS A 251 4.82 14.96 -1.67
CA CYS A 251 5.24 15.91 -0.65
C CYS A 251 5.51 15.16 0.64
N THR A 252 6.78 14.87 0.89
CA THR A 252 7.25 14.16 2.09
C THR A 252 7.98 15.17 2.98
N VAL A 253 7.70 15.17 4.29
CA VAL A 253 8.42 15.98 5.29
C VAL A 253 9.14 15.06 6.26
N LEU A 254 10.43 15.27 6.43
CA LEU A 254 11.31 14.45 7.26
C LEU A 254 11.98 15.29 8.33
N GLU A 255 11.90 14.83 9.57
CA GLU A 255 12.70 15.39 10.67
C GLU A 255 14.19 15.16 10.41
N ALA A 256 15.06 16.10 10.82
CA ALA A 256 16.50 16.05 10.61
C ALA A 256 17.11 14.72 11.06
N ALA A 257 16.65 14.17 12.18
CA ALA A 257 17.10 12.86 12.69
C ALA A 257 16.73 11.70 11.74
N VAL A 258 15.63 11.79 11.00
CA VAL A 258 15.27 10.82 9.96
C VAL A 258 16.17 10.97 8.74
N VAL A 259 16.43 12.23 8.32
CA VAL A 259 17.29 12.52 7.15
C VAL A 259 18.70 11.92 7.34
N GLU A 260 19.28 11.98 8.54
CA GLU A 260 20.58 11.40 8.86
C GLU A 260 20.64 9.87 8.69
N LEU A 261 19.50 9.21 8.81
CA LEU A 261 19.40 7.76 8.73
C LEU A 261 19.08 7.25 7.33
N LEU A 262 18.69 8.13 6.40
CA LEU A 262 18.39 7.75 5.02
C LEU A 262 19.67 7.47 4.21
N PRO A 263 19.55 6.71 3.10
CA PRO A 263 20.66 6.55 2.15
C PRO A 263 21.06 7.89 1.55
N ASN A 264 22.37 8.09 1.41
CA ASN A 264 22.92 9.24 0.71
C ASN A 264 22.98 8.97 -0.79
N TRP A 265 21.98 9.40 -1.53
CA TRP A 265 21.89 9.24 -2.98
C TRP A 265 22.11 10.59 -3.70
N ASP A 266 23.30 11.15 -3.58
CA ASP A 266 23.65 12.47 -4.16
C ASP A 266 22.72 13.61 -3.68
N LEU A 267 22.17 13.47 -2.47
CA LEU A 267 21.36 14.50 -1.85
C LEU A 267 22.25 15.49 -1.07
N PRO A 268 21.82 16.74 -0.87
CA PRO A 268 22.52 17.69 -0.03
C PRO A 268 22.84 17.12 1.36
N GLN A 269 24.11 17.19 1.77
CA GLN A 269 24.61 16.69 3.04
C GLN A 269 24.40 17.74 4.14
N ARG A 270 23.15 17.85 4.62
CA ARG A 270 22.77 18.80 5.66
C ARG A 270 21.97 18.11 6.75
N ARG A 271 22.26 18.49 7.99
CA ARG A 271 21.42 18.14 9.13
C ARG A 271 20.30 19.18 9.25
N SER A 272 19.21 18.95 8.53
CA SER A 272 18.08 19.87 8.46
C SER A 272 16.77 19.10 8.37
N ASP A 273 15.69 19.70 8.86
CA ASP A 273 14.35 19.25 8.53
C ASP A 273 14.10 19.47 7.03
N ARG A 274 13.47 18.51 6.37
CA ARG A 274 13.55 18.44 4.91
C ARG A 274 12.23 18.12 4.26
N LEU A 275 11.93 18.78 3.12
CA LEU A 275 10.90 18.36 2.20
C LEU A 275 11.50 17.65 0.99
N LEU A 276 10.86 16.55 0.58
CA LEU A 276 11.08 15.86 -0.69
C LEU A 276 9.83 16.08 -1.55
N LEU A 277 9.99 16.66 -2.74
CA LEU A 277 8.89 17.02 -3.60
C LEU A 277 9.07 16.46 -5.01
N LEU A 278 7.97 15.94 -5.59
CA LEU A 278 7.86 15.72 -7.03
C LEU A 278 6.83 16.70 -7.58
N VAL A 279 7.28 17.60 -8.44
CA VAL A 279 6.44 18.67 -9.01
C VAL A 279 6.50 18.68 -10.52
N ALA A 280 5.48 19.26 -11.18
CA ALA A 280 5.54 19.54 -12.61
C ALA A 280 6.61 20.60 -12.91
N PRO A 281 7.19 20.63 -14.13
CA PRO A 281 8.27 21.55 -14.48
C PRO A 281 7.94 23.03 -14.24
N ASP A 282 6.72 23.44 -14.52
CA ASP A 282 6.23 24.82 -14.36
C ASP A 282 6.06 25.21 -12.88
N ALA A 283 5.95 24.24 -11.98
CA ALA A 283 5.81 24.47 -10.54
C ALA A 283 7.15 24.77 -9.82
N VAL A 284 8.30 24.42 -10.41
CA VAL A 284 9.64 24.57 -9.79
C VAL A 284 9.87 26.00 -9.30
N SER A 285 9.62 27.00 -10.14
CA SER A 285 9.81 28.42 -9.76
C SER A 285 8.88 28.87 -8.62
N THR A 286 7.69 28.28 -8.53
CA THR A 286 6.74 28.59 -7.45
C THR A 286 7.24 28.01 -6.13
N VAL A 287 7.72 26.75 -6.12
CA VAL A 287 8.32 26.15 -4.91
C VAL A 287 9.55 26.95 -4.48
N GLN A 288 10.42 27.37 -5.41
CA GLN A 288 11.58 28.20 -5.09
C GLN A 288 11.18 29.50 -4.37
N ARG A 289 10.14 30.20 -4.85
CA ARG A 289 9.65 31.43 -4.19
C ARG A 289 9.08 31.13 -2.78
N LEU A 290 8.31 30.04 -2.63
CA LEU A 290 7.75 29.65 -1.33
C LEU A 290 8.85 29.29 -0.33
N ALA A 291 9.86 28.56 -0.75
CA ALA A 291 11.01 28.19 0.08
C ALA A 291 11.82 29.43 0.51
N SER A 292 12.16 30.29 -0.44
CA SER A 292 12.91 31.54 -0.16
C SER A 292 12.17 32.47 0.80
N ALA A 293 10.83 32.54 0.72
CA ALA A 293 10.01 33.37 1.59
C ALA A 293 10.04 32.95 3.08
N VAL A 294 10.45 31.72 3.38
CA VAL A 294 10.57 31.20 4.75
C VAL A 294 12.02 30.92 5.15
N GLY A 295 13.00 31.36 4.35
CA GLY A 295 14.42 31.14 4.61
C GLY A 295 14.89 29.69 4.40
N ALA A 296 14.11 28.88 3.67
CA ALA A 296 14.48 27.51 3.31
C ALA A 296 15.32 27.50 2.02
N GLU A 297 16.19 26.51 1.88
CA GLU A 297 17.07 26.35 0.73
C GLU A 297 16.63 25.19 -0.15
N MET A 298 16.32 25.47 -1.41
CA MET A 298 15.85 24.45 -2.37
C MET A 298 17.02 23.99 -3.26
N THR A 299 17.13 22.69 -3.45
CA THR A 299 17.97 22.04 -4.45
C THR A 299 17.10 21.36 -5.49
N HIS A 300 17.27 21.70 -6.76
CA HIS A 300 16.64 21.03 -7.88
C HIS A 300 17.56 19.92 -8.40
N LEU A 301 17.11 18.67 -8.31
CA LEU A 301 17.89 17.49 -8.68
C LEU A 301 17.73 17.10 -10.17
N GLY A 302 16.77 17.72 -10.89
CA GLY A 302 16.44 17.42 -12.28
C GLY A 302 15.18 16.55 -12.43
N ALA A 303 15.00 16.00 -13.62
CA ALA A 303 13.87 15.14 -13.92
C ALA A 303 14.00 13.77 -13.23
N GLU A 304 12.91 13.28 -12.64
CA GLU A 304 12.87 11.96 -11.99
C GLU A 304 13.32 10.83 -12.94
N ALA A 305 12.96 10.91 -14.22
CA ALA A 305 13.32 9.92 -15.25
C ALA A 305 14.83 9.71 -15.37
N ASP A 306 15.64 10.70 -15.04
CA ASP A 306 17.09 10.65 -15.11
C ASP A 306 17.75 10.03 -13.87
N ARG A 307 16.98 9.77 -12.82
CA ARG A 307 17.46 9.31 -11.50
C ARG A 307 17.46 7.78 -11.32
N HIS A 308 17.74 7.01 -12.27
CA HIS A 308 17.87 5.53 -12.36
C HIS A 308 17.80 4.74 -11.03
N GLY A 309 16.65 4.77 -10.32
CA GLY A 309 16.41 3.94 -9.13
C GLY A 309 16.83 4.54 -7.79
N SER A 310 17.43 5.74 -7.77
CA SER A 310 17.79 6.51 -6.56
C SER A 310 16.93 7.78 -6.40
N GLY A 311 15.69 7.78 -6.93
CA GLY A 311 14.79 8.91 -6.89
C GLY A 311 14.09 9.10 -5.54
N LEU A 312 13.47 10.27 -5.35
CA LEU A 312 12.83 10.65 -4.08
C LEU A 312 11.66 9.73 -3.70
N ARG A 313 11.03 9.06 -4.66
CA ARG A 313 9.99 8.05 -4.36
C ARG A 313 10.51 6.94 -3.46
N GLU A 314 11.77 6.57 -3.60
CA GLU A 314 12.40 5.49 -2.82
C GLU A 314 12.77 5.92 -1.39
N LEU A 315 12.56 7.18 -1.03
CA LEU A 315 12.80 7.73 0.30
C LEU A 315 11.51 8.11 1.05
N SER A 316 10.35 7.88 0.43
CA SER A 316 9.04 8.31 0.93
C SER A 316 8.17 7.14 1.38
N TRP A 317 7.07 7.44 2.04
CA TRP A 317 6.11 6.45 2.50
C TRP A 317 6.81 5.34 3.32
N ASN A 318 6.39 4.08 3.16
CA ASN A 318 6.97 2.97 3.94
C ASN A 318 8.45 2.69 3.66
N HIS A 319 9.03 3.22 2.57
CA HIS A 319 10.46 3.08 2.31
C HIS A 319 11.31 3.90 3.30
N THR A 320 10.83 5.04 3.80
CA THR A 320 11.49 5.74 4.92
C THR A 320 11.69 4.79 6.10
N THR A 321 10.63 4.10 6.53
CA THR A 321 10.69 3.10 7.60
C THR A 321 11.62 1.94 7.25
N LEU A 322 11.59 1.45 6.01
CA LEU A 322 12.47 0.37 5.55
C LEU A 322 13.94 0.73 5.72
N HIS A 323 14.35 1.91 5.26
CA HIS A 323 15.74 2.36 5.34
C HIS A 323 16.22 2.50 6.79
N LEU A 324 15.39 3.05 7.69
CA LEU A 324 15.74 3.12 9.10
C LEU A 324 15.91 1.74 9.71
N ARG A 325 14.96 0.83 9.46
CA ARG A 325 15.01 -0.54 9.99
C ARG A 325 16.19 -1.35 9.49
N GLN A 326 16.65 -1.08 8.27
CA GLN A 326 17.88 -1.72 7.75
C GLN A 326 19.12 -1.32 8.55
N ARG A 327 19.15 -0.11 9.13
CA ARG A 327 20.23 0.36 10.02
C ARG A 327 20.02 -0.07 11.45
N ASP A 328 18.78 -0.02 11.93
CA ASP A 328 18.42 -0.36 13.31
C ASP A 328 17.01 -1.00 13.34
N PRO A 329 16.92 -2.33 13.50
CA PRO A 329 15.63 -3.03 13.55
C PRO A 329 14.79 -2.73 14.80
N GLY A 330 15.33 -2.00 15.77
CA GLY A 330 14.62 -1.53 16.96
C GLY A 330 13.58 -0.43 16.69
N TRP A 331 13.36 -0.05 15.42
CA TRP A 331 12.30 0.88 15.02
C TRP A 331 11.10 0.12 14.45
N THR A 332 9.92 0.64 14.72
CA THR A 332 8.65 0.34 14.06
C THR A 332 8.00 1.64 13.60
N TYR A 333 6.72 1.64 13.27
CA TYR A 333 6.03 2.84 12.80
C TYR A 333 4.54 2.81 13.14
N LEU A 334 3.88 3.94 12.99
CA LEU A 334 2.42 4.07 12.95
C LEU A 334 1.98 4.69 11.63
N GLN A 335 0.68 4.68 11.36
CA GLN A 335 0.08 5.47 10.30
C GLN A 335 -1.12 6.23 10.88
N MET A 336 -1.19 7.53 10.61
CA MET A 336 -2.29 8.35 11.13
C MET A 336 -2.53 9.60 10.27
N LEU A 337 -3.76 10.08 10.30
CA LEU A 337 -4.09 11.43 9.84
C LEU A 337 -4.11 12.34 11.06
N LEU A 338 -3.39 13.44 10.97
CA LEU A 338 -3.26 14.40 12.06
C LEU A 338 -4.46 15.35 12.12
N PRO A 339 -4.89 15.80 13.32
CA PRO A 339 -5.85 16.88 13.46
C PRO A 339 -5.21 18.20 12.99
N GLN A 340 -6.02 19.11 12.48
CA GLN A 340 -5.55 20.44 12.10
C GLN A 340 -5.74 21.46 13.25
N PRO A 341 -4.77 22.34 13.53
CA PRO A 341 -3.45 22.43 12.88
C PRO A 341 -2.51 21.32 13.38
N GLU A 342 -1.86 20.63 12.45
CA GLU A 342 -1.06 19.42 12.71
C GLU A 342 0.07 19.68 13.71
N ILE A 343 0.67 20.87 13.66
CA ILE A 343 1.83 21.23 14.46
C ILE A 343 1.57 21.09 15.98
N ASN A 344 0.36 21.36 16.44
CA ASN A 344 0.02 21.24 17.86
C ASN A 344 0.10 19.78 18.34
N CYS A 345 -0.44 18.86 17.56
CA CYS A 345 -0.38 17.43 17.83
C CYS A 345 1.07 16.92 17.79
N LEU A 346 1.82 17.32 16.76
CA LEU A 346 3.22 16.93 16.57
C LEU A 346 4.10 17.38 17.75
N GLU A 347 4.00 18.63 18.18
CA GLU A 347 4.78 19.17 19.29
C GLU A 347 4.41 18.52 20.64
N THR A 348 3.11 18.31 20.90
CA THR A 348 2.66 17.67 22.14
C THR A 348 3.18 16.24 22.23
N LEU A 349 3.10 15.47 21.16
CA LEU A 349 3.64 14.11 21.11
C LEU A 349 5.16 14.10 21.27
N LYS A 350 5.88 15.02 20.60
CA LYS A 350 7.35 15.11 20.71
C LYS A 350 7.81 15.48 22.12
N GLN A 351 7.09 16.37 22.83
CA GLN A 351 7.37 16.69 24.23
C GLN A 351 7.29 15.48 25.16
N THR A 352 6.34 14.57 24.90
CA THR A 352 6.12 13.39 25.73
C THR A 352 7.05 12.23 25.38
N TRP A 353 7.27 11.98 24.07
CA TRP A 353 7.95 10.78 23.59
C TRP A 353 9.39 11.03 23.13
N GLY A 354 9.80 12.29 23.01
CA GLY A 354 11.18 12.69 22.68
C GLY A 354 11.72 11.99 21.43
N ASP A 355 12.92 11.45 21.55
CA ASP A 355 13.62 10.78 20.44
C ASP A 355 13.15 9.33 20.19
N ASP A 356 12.23 8.81 20.99
CA ASP A 356 11.55 7.56 20.69
C ASP A 356 10.48 7.72 19.59
N LEU A 357 10.20 8.96 19.17
CA LEU A 357 9.27 9.31 18.11
C LEU A 357 9.93 10.28 17.13
N LEU A 358 10.15 9.84 15.90
CA LEU A 358 10.72 10.66 14.83
C LEU A 358 9.67 10.94 13.75
N TRP A 359 9.62 12.18 13.29
CA TRP A 359 8.59 12.62 12.38
C TRP A 359 8.90 12.34 10.91
N HIS A 360 7.95 11.68 10.28
CA HIS A 360 7.81 11.53 8.84
C HIS A 360 6.36 11.83 8.47
N LEU A 361 6.14 12.82 7.60
CA LEU A 361 4.80 13.21 7.13
C LEU A 361 4.71 13.09 5.62
N GLU A 362 3.48 12.82 5.14
CA GLU A 362 3.15 12.75 3.73
C GLU A 362 1.96 13.65 3.42
N GLY A 363 2.10 14.49 2.40
CA GLY A 363 0.99 15.26 1.85
C GLY A 363 -0.04 14.33 1.21
N VAL A 364 -1.29 14.45 1.64
CA VAL A 364 -2.41 13.67 1.10
C VAL A 364 -3.63 14.56 0.89
N ARG A 365 -4.58 14.09 0.11
CA ARG A 365 -5.89 14.73 -0.04
C ARG A 365 -6.96 13.80 0.52
N GLN A 366 -7.79 14.29 1.42
CA GLN A 366 -8.92 13.58 1.99
C GLN A 366 -10.21 14.33 1.66
N GLN A 367 -11.11 13.72 0.89
CA GLN A 367 -12.37 14.35 0.47
C GLN A 367 -12.18 15.76 -0.13
N GLY A 368 -11.15 15.93 -0.96
CA GLY A 368 -10.82 17.19 -1.60
C GLY A 368 -10.01 18.17 -0.74
N VAL A 369 -9.84 17.93 0.57
CA VAL A 369 -9.09 18.79 1.49
C VAL A 369 -7.65 18.28 1.64
N GLN A 370 -6.69 19.21 1.59
CA GLN A 370 -5.29 18.90 1.84
C GLN A 370 -5.04 18.59 3.32
N ARG A 371 -4.33 17.50 3.58
CA ARG A 371 -3.97 17.02 4.91
C ARG A 371 -2.52 16.56 4.92
N LEU A 372 -1.96 16.42 6.11
CA LEU A 372 -0.72 15.71 6.33
C LEU A 372 -1.02 14.38 7.05
N ALA A 373 -0.74 13.27 6.39
CA ALA A 373 -0.66 11.97 7.03
C ALA A 373 0.71 11.85 7.69
N SER A 374 0.76 11.21 8.86
CA SER A 374 2.02 10.92 9.53
C SER A 374 2.28 9.42 9.50
N LEU A 375 3.51 9.07 9.12
CA LEU A 375 4.08 7.73 9.24
C LEU A 375 5.28 7.79 10.22
N PRO A 376 5.05 8.19 11.48
CA PRO A 376 6.13 8.41 12.42
C PRO A 376 6.90 7.11 12.66
N LEU A 377 8.19 7.25 12.83
CA LEU A 377 9.07 6.17 13.23
C LEU A 377 9.04 6.07 14.75
N VAL A 378 8.76 4.89 15.26
CA VAL A 378 8.54 4.65 16.69
C VAL A 378 9.60 3.68 17.19
N ARG A 379 10.32 4.06 18.24
CA ARG A 379 11.23 3.17 18.94
C ARG A 379 10.43 2.05 19.61
N TRP A 380 10.75 0.81 19.29
CA TRP A 380 10.08 -0.33 19.91
C TRP A 380 10.46 -0.49 21.38
N ARG A 381 9.50 -0.28 22.27
CA ARG A 381 9.62 -0.42 23.73
C ARG A 381 8.67 -1.48 24.29
N GLY A 382 8.06 -2.30 23.41
CA GLY A 382 7.06 -3.29 23.75
C GLY A 382 5.64 -2.89 23.35
N ALA A 383 4.74 -3.86 23.38
CA ALA A 383 3.36 -3.68 22.91
C ALA A 383 2.57 -2.68 23.79
N GLU A 384 2.83 -2.66 25.09
CA GLU A 384 2.16 -1.76 26.01
C GLU A 384 2.53 -0.29 25.74
N ALA A 385 3.82 0.01 25.54
CA ALA A 385 4.28 1.36 25.21
C ALA A 385 3.72 1.83 23.86
N LEU A 386 3.61 0.93 22.87
CA LEU A 386 3.00 1.23 21.59
C LEU A 386 1.50 1.57 21.76
N GLU A 387 0.76 0.81 22.57
CA GLU A 387 -0.67 1.10 22.82
C GLU A 387 -0.86 2.42 23.57
N GLN A 388 0.00 2.73 24.54
CA GLN A 388 0.01 4.04 25.23
C GLN A 388 0.24 5.19 24.26
N LEU A 389 1.19 5.04 23.30
CA LEU A 389 1.42 6.03 22.25
C LEU A 389 0.17 6.18 21.36
N MET A 390 -0.41 5.06 20.90
CA MET A 390 -1.61 5.11 20.07
C MET A 390 -2.80 5.76 20.80
N GLN A 391 -2.98 5.48 22.09
CA GLN A 391 -4.03 6.11 22.88
C GLN A 391 -3.77 7.63 23.02
N HIS A 392 -2.53 8.05 23.28
CA HIS A 392 -2.18 9.46 23.34
C HIS A 392 -2.44 10.18 22.00
N CYS A 393 -2.14 9.53 20.85
CA CYS A 393 -2.47 10.07 19.54
C CYS A 393 -3.99 10.25 19.35
N ARG A 394 -4.79 9.26 19.77
CA ARG A 394 -6.27 9.33 19.71
C ARG A 394 -6.83 10.45 20.58
N ASP A 395 -6.31 10.60 21.79
CA ASP A 395 -6.72 11.65 22.74
C ASP A 395 -6.45 13.06 22.18
N LEU A 396 -5.44 13.20 21.34
CA LEU A 396 -5.14 14.44 20.60
C LEU A 396 -5.95 14.58 19.30
N GLY A 397 -6.82 13.62 18.97
CA GLY A 397 -7.68 13.66 17.79
C GLY A 397 -7.07 13.10 16.50
N ALA A 398 -5.96 12.37 16.57
CA ALA A 398 -5.41 11.69 15.41
C ALA A 398 -6.24 10.45 15.04
N LEU A 399 -6.45 10.24 13.73
CA LEU A 399 -7.08 9.04 13.21
C LEU A 399 -5.99 8.01 12.88
N ILE A 400 -5.94 6.92 13.64
CA ILE A 400 -4.90 5.89 13.49
C ILE A 400 -5.35 4.78 12.55
N PHE A 401 -4.50 4.44 11.58
CA PHE A 401 -4.55 3.25 10.74
C PHE A 401 -3.50 2.28 11.27
N ASN A 402 -3.93 1.35 12.13
CA ASN A 402 -3.00 0.54 12.91
C ASN A 402 -2.28 -0.53 12.07
N PRO A 403 -0.94 -0.43 11.84
CA PRO A 403 -0.20 -1.42 11.05
C PRO A 403 0.20 -2.68 11.84
N HIS A 404 -0.26 -2.82 13.08
CA HIS A 404 0.10 -3.94 13.97
C HIS A 404 -1.03 -4.95 14.18
N VAL A 405 -2.04 -4.90 13.32
CA VAL A 405 -3.22 -5.79 13.36
C VAL A 405 -3.40 -6.51 12.03
N LEU A 406 -4.17 -7.60 12.05
CA LEU A 406 -4.35 -8.50 10.92
C LEU A 406 -5.66 -8.27 10.16
N THR A 407 -6.64 -7.64 10.79
CA THR A 407 -7.98 -7.49 10.19
C THR A 407 -8.09 -6.18 9.41
N VAL A 408 -8.93 -6.20 8.37
CA VAL A 408 -9.22 -5.04 7.54
C VAL A 408 -9.69 -3.86 8.37
N GLU A 409 -10.63 -4.09 9.28
CA GLU A 409 -11.21 -3.06 10.16
C GLU A 409 -10.16 -2.50 11.12
N GLY A 410 -9.37 -3.37 11.74
CA GLY A 410 -8.34 -2.97 12.71
C GLY A 410 -7.21 -2.17 12.06
N GLY A 411 -6.82 -2.52 10.84
CA GLY A 411 -5.84 -1.75 10.04
C GLY A 411 -6.41 -0.44 9.48
N GLY A 412 -7.76 -0.31 9.45
CA GLY A 412 -8.48 0.89 9.07
C GLY A 412 -8.85 1.76 10.28
N LEU A 413 -10.08 2.27 10.29
CA LEU A 413 -10.60 3.14 11.36
C LEU A 413 -11.31 2.36 12.49
N GLY A 414 -11.16 1.05 12.56
CA GLY A 414 -11.83 0.20 13.54
C GLY A 414 -13.34 -0.05 13.24
N VAL A 415 -13.79 0.32 12.04
CA VAL A 415 -15.19 0.21 11.63
C VAL A 415 -15.35 -0.94 10.64
N VAL A 416 -16.32 -1.82 10.90
CA VAL A 416 -16.70 -2.90 9.98
C VAL A 416 -17.40 -2.30 8.76
N ASP A 417 -16.88 -2.59 7.57
CA ASP A 417 -17.52 -2.23 6.30
C ASP A 417 -18.59 -3.27 5.95
N GLY A 418 -19.86 -2.87 6.06
CA GLY A 418 -21.01 -3.75 5.81
C GLY A 418 -21.06 -4.30 4.39
N ASP A 419 -20.60 -3.53 3.39
CA ASP A 419 -20.58 -3.95 1.99
C ASP A 419 -19.51 -5.00 1.75
N GLN A 420 -18.35 -4.90 2.41
CA GLN A 420 -17.30 -5.93 2.38
C GLN A 420 -17.80 -7.24 2.98
N VAL A 421 -18.50 -7.18 4.13
CA VAL A 421 -19.08 -8.34 4.80
C VAL A 421 -20.20 -8.98 3.96
N ALA A 422 -21.12 -8.18 3.44
CA ALA A 422 -22.20 -8.66 2.57
C ALA A 422 -21.65 -9.34 1.30
N THR A 423 -20.60 -8.76 0.71
CA THR A 423 -19.90 -9.32 -0.45
C THR A 423 -19.22 -10.65 -0.11
N LYS A 424 -18.61 -10.75 1.07
CA LYS A 424 -18.03 -12.01 1.58
C LYS A 424 -19.10 -13.10 1.68
N HIS A 425 -20.24 -12.81 2.32
CA HIS A 425 -21.36 -13.77 2.40
C HIS A 425 -21.86 -14.21 1.03
N ARG A 426 -21.88 -13.29 0.06
CA ARG A 426 -22.37 -13.56 -1.30
C ARG A 426 -21.38 -14.36 -2.13
N TYR A 427 -20.07 -14.04 -2.09
CA TYR A 427 -19.09 -14.60 -3.01
C TYR A 427 -18.21 -15.69 -2.38
N ASP A 428 -18.17 -15.78 -1.07
CA ASP A 428 -17.47 -16.83 -0.31
C ASP A 428 -18.27 -17.24 0.93
N PRO A 429 -19.46 -17.83 0.75
CA PRO A 429 -20.36 -18.19 1.85
C PRO A 429 -19.78 -19.21 2.83
N ALA A 430 -18.71 -19.92 2.45
CA ALA A 430 -18.01 -20.86 3.33
C ALA A 430 -16.84 -20.23 4.10
N GLY A 431 -16.54 -18.95 3.88
CA GLY A 431 -15.49 -18.24 4.59
C GLY A 431 -14.06 -18.72 4.33
N LEU A 432 -13.80 -19.35 3.17
CA LEU A 432 -12.52 -19.98 2.86
C LEU A 432 -11.48 -19.05 2.24
N LEU A 433 -11.90 -17.89 1.70
CA LEU A 433 -10.97 -16.89 1.17
C LEU A 433 -10.33 -16.10 2.30
N ASN A 434 -9.01 -16.24 2.41
CA ASN A 434 -8.15 -15.52 3.34
C ASN A 434 -8.78 -15.36 4.74
N PRO A 435 -9.16 -16.47 5.40
CA PRO A 435 -9.94 -16.46 6.63
C PRO A 435 -9.20 -15.74 7.78
N GLY A 436 -9.97 -15.21 8.75
CA GLY A 436 -9.46 -14.52 9.94
C GLY A 436 -9.03 -13.06 9.71
N LYS A 437 -9.25 -12.49 8.51
CA LYS A 437 -8.85 -11.11 8.19
C LYS A 437 -9.99 -10.13 7.99
N LEU A 438 -11.24 -10.59 7.94
CA LEU A 438 -12.44 -9.76 7.95
C LEU A 438 -13.19 -10.03 9.25
N GLY A 439 -13.04 -9.14 10.24
CA GLY A 439 -13.53 -9.37 11.61
C GLY A 439 -15.05 -9.30 11.75
N GLY A 440 -15.72 -8.57 10.84
CA GLY A 440 -17.19 -8.50 10.80
C GLY A 440 -17.87 -9.74 10.22
N PHE A 441 -17.10 -10.69 9.67
CA PHE A 441 -17.63 -11.94 9.12
C PHE A 441 -17.57 -13.06 10.17
N SER A 442 -18.72 -13.65 10.49
CA SER A 442 -18.85 -14.88 11.29
C SER A 442 -19.53 -15.95 10.45
N ASN A 443 -18.98 -17.17 10.47
CA ASN A 443 -19.59 -18.35 9.84
C ASN A 443 -20.85 -18.77 10.59
#